data_4fb2f9500733c14116b2dd9b707dd993
#
_entry.id   4fb2f9500733c14116b2dd9b707dd993
#
_cell.length_a   1.000
_cell.length_b   1.000
_cell.length_c   1.000
_cell.angle_alpha   90.00
_cell.angle_beta   90.00
_cell.angle_gamma   90.00
#
_symmetry.space_group_name_H-M   'P 1'
#
loop_
_entity.id
_entity.type
_entity.pdbx_description
1 polymer ?
#
loop_
_entity_poly.entity_id
_entity_poly.type
_entity_poly.pdbx_seq_one_letter_code
_entity_poly.pdbx_strand_id
1 'polypeptide(L)'
;MKHSLLLLALFTIIAICSCKEKPKEKEQFEPSFSTYKNDYDSSAVLAKKEIFYGILTPVEICSIFNRLGVPYNDAALNPVQNRDLYLSNAKASINTGIYGVDLGYLKIFGIGQEMVNYMVTIRDMSDKLGIPDQYLTAPIKKMQSNMADADTIMNLMNDSFHKMEDHLRTGGRESTAGLMVLGGWVEAMYIATQLVYDPEKPDPEVIQKIAEQKYTLTTLLSFLKNYYDDPVVVFYTKKLKFLKHYFDTFDIYFKKGDLEIDPGKQVLRSSGSEMTVTVETLNKIRDYIARLRTEMVTP
;
A
#
# COMPACT_ATOMS: atom_id res chain seq x y z
N MET A 1 -6.09 -21.19 4.70
CA MET A 1 -4.92 -20.38 5.10
C MET A 1 -4.39 -19.62 3.89
N LYS A 2 -5.21 -18.74 3.29
CA LYS A 2 -4.82 -18.12 1.99
C LYS A 2 -4.90 -16.60 1.91
N HIS A 3 -5.12 -15.86 3.01
CA HIS A 3 -5.62 -14.49 2.82
C HIS A 3 -5.06 -13.41 3.74
N SER A 4 -3.83 -13.51 4.16
CA SER A 4 -3.38 -12.85 5.39
C SER A 4 -2.49 -11.61 5.31
N LEU A 5 -2.30 -10.96 4.18
CA LEU A 5 -1.15 -10.04 4.07
C LEU A 5 -1.40 -8.64 3.51
N LEU A 6 -2.62 -8.22 3.40
CA LEU A 6 -2.90 -7.15 2.45
C LEU A 6 -3.37 -5.80 3.02
N LEU A 7 -3.69 -5.70 4.27
CA LEU A 7 -4.02 -4.42 4.94
C LEU A 7 -2.78 -3.64 5.42
N LEU A 8 -1.61 -4.22 5.24
CA LEU A 8 -0.37 -3.54 5.59
C LEU A 8 -0.18 -2.22 4.81
N ALA A 9 -0.62 -2.19 3.57
CA ALA A 9 -0.54 -0.98 2.77
C ALA A 9 -1.28 0.22 3.39
N LEU A 10 -2.36 -0.08 4.10
CA LEU A 10 -3.18 0.95 4.72
C LEU A 10 -2.54 1.61 5.93
N PHE A 11 -1.77 0.82 6.66
CA PHE A 11 -1.21 1.25 7.93
C PHE A 11 0.28 1.63 7.86
N THR A 12 1.02 1.15 6.85
CA THR A 12 2.46 1.41 6.74
C THR A 12 2.80 2.89 6.60
N ILE A 13 1.85 3.71 6.15
CA ILE A 13 2.05 5.14 5.99
C ILE A 13 2.03 5.91 7.33
N ILE A 14 1.49 5.33 8.41
CA ILE A 14 1.32 6.04 9.68
C ILE A 14 2.59 6.13 10.53
N ALA A 15 3.56 5.25 10.29
CA ALA A 15 4.53 4.92 11.34
C ALA A 15 5.87 5.65 11.34
N ILE A 16 6.33 6.27 10.26
CA ILE A 16 7.76 6.49 10.13
C ILE A 16 8.17 7.88 9.62
N CYS A 17 7.79 8.93 10.28
CA CYS A 17 8.48 10.22 10.16
C CYS A 17 9.01 10.70 11.51
N SER A 18 10.00 10.00 12.05
CA SER A 18 10.82 10.52 13.13
C SER A 18 12.27 10.12 12.89
N CYS A 19 12.97 10.91 12.09
CA CYS A 19 14.40 10.72 11.83
C CYS A 19 15.22 11.19 13.01
N LYS A 20 15.86 10.24 13.72
CA LYS A 20 17.17 10.44 14.37
C LYS A 20 17.95 9.15 14.22
N GLU A 21 18.96 9.17 13.38
CA GLU A 21 19.90 8.06 13.19
C GLU A 21 20.79 7.88 14.42
N LYS A 22 20.93 6.63 14.86
CA LYS A 22 22.07 6.18 15.69
C LYS A 22 22.88 5.18 14.89
N PRO A 23 24.22 5.18 14.99
CA PRO A 23 25.09 4.30 14.23
C PRO A 23 24.94 2.84 14.67
N LYS A 24 24.84 1.91 13.69
CA LYS A 24 24.73 0.47 13.91
C LYS A 24 26.10 -0.17 14.02
N GLU A 25 26.28 -0.97 15.06
CA GLU A 25 27.34 -1.96 15.23
C GLU A 25 27.17 -3.10 14.21
N LYS A 26 28.29 -3.60 13.64
CA LYS A 26 28.28 -4.65 12.63
C LYS A 26 28.20 -6.02 13.32
N GLU A 27 27.06 -6.67 13.24
CA GLU A 27 26.95 -8.10 13.56
C GLU A 27 27.42 -8.96 12.37
N GLN A 28 28.28 -9.94 12.67
CA GLN A 28 28.72 -10.96 11.72
C GLN A 28 27.61 -11.98 11.50
N PHE A 29 27.21 -12.14 10.23
CA PHE A 29 26.17 -13.07 9.79
C PHE A 29 26.79 -14.42 9.39
N GLU A 30 26.36 -15.51 10.04
CA GLU A 30 26.58 -16.87 9.56
C GLU A 30 25.33 -17.38 8.83
N PRO A 31 25.43 -17.82 7.55
CA PRO A 31 24.27 -18.29 6.82
C PRO A 31 23.87 -19.69 7.25
N SER A 32 22.75 -19.84 7.95
CA SER A 32 22.13 -21.14 8.18
C SER A 32 21.18 -21.47 7.03
N PHE A 33 21.57 -22.42 6.19
CA PHE A 33 20.65 -23.02 5.22
C PHE A 33 19.70 -23.96 5.95
N SER A 34 18.46 -23.52 6.18
CA SER A 34 17.38 -24.43 6.55
C SER A 34 16.78 -25.03 5.29
N THR A 35 16.79 -26.35 5.21
CA THR A 35 16.13 -27.15 4.17
C THR A 35 14.64 -26.86 4.18
N TYR A 36 14.14 -26.22 3.14
CA TYR A 36 12.71 -25.97 2.93
C TYR A 36 11.99 -27.32 2.74
N LYS A 37 11.09 -27.67 3.65
CA LYS A 37 10.04 -28.66 3.37
C LYS A 37 8.99 -27.99 2.51
N ASN A 38 8.73 -28.60 1.35
CA ASN A 38 7.67 -28.21 0.43
C ASN A 38 6.30 -28.39 1.10
N ASP A 39 5.73 -27.33 1.65
CA ASP A 39 4.31 -27.25 1.92
C ASP A 39 3.69 -26.29 0.89
N TYR A 40 2.57 -26.71 0.33
CA TYR A 40 1.82 -26.11 -0.79
C TYR A 40 1.35 -24.65 -0.55
N ASP A 41 1.72 -24.07 0.59
CA ASP A 41 1.32 -22.72 1.05
C ASP A 41 2.39 -21.62 0.83
N SER A 42 3.60 -22.01 0.38
CA SER A 42 4.71 -21.06 0.27
C SER A 42 4.58 -20.08 -0.89
N SER A 43 3.93 -20.45 -1.99
CA SER A 43 3.75 -19.54 -3.14
C SER A 43 2.74 -18.42 -2.85
N ALA A 44 1.69 -18.70 -2.09
CA ALA A 44 0.70 -17.71 -1.67
C ALA A 44 1.27 -16.74 -0.62
N VAL A 45 2.12 -17.23 0.30
CA VAL A 45 2.83 -16.41 1.29
C VAL A 45 3.89 -15.53 0.65
N LEU A 46 4.63 -16.03 -0.34
CA LEU A 46 5.62 -15.27 -1.11
C LEU A 46 4.94 -14.18 -1.97
N ALA A 47 3.89 -14.52 -2.72
CA ALA A 47 3.12 -13.56 -3.50
C ALA A 47 2.56 -12.43 -2.62
N LYS A 48 2.17 -12.74 -1.40
CA LYS A 48 1.67 -11.79 -0.42
C LYS A 48 2.75 -10.84 0.08
N LYS A 49 3.95 -11.33 0.39
CA LYS A 49 5.09 -10.48 0.76
C LYS A 49 5.46 -9.52 -0.37
N GLU A 50 5.44 -9.97 -1.63
CA GLU A 50 5.79 -9.15 -2.79
C GLU A 50 4.88 -7.92 -2.98
N ILE A 51 3.56 -8.01 -2.69
CA ILE A 51 2.66 -6.84 -2.77
C ILE A 51 3.12 -5.74 -1.82
N PHE A 52 3.53 -6.10 -0.61
CA PHE A 52 3.90 -5.13 0.42
C PHE A 52 5.28 -4.53 0.23
N TYR A 53 6.22 -5.33 -0.25
CA TYR A 53 7.56 -4.85 -0.57
C TYR A 53 7.61 -4.01 -1.85
N GLY A 54 6.64 -4.20 -2.75
CA GLY A 54 6.52 -3.41 -3.97
C GLY A 54 5.78 -2.07 -3.81
N ILE A 55 4.98 -1.91 -2.75
CA ILE A 55 4.38 -0.62 -2.41
C ILE A 55 5.48 0.24 -1.77
N LEU A 56 5.64 1.47 -2.24
CA LEU A 56 6.53 2.46 -1.64
C LEU A 56 6.38 2.43 -0.12
N THR A 57 7.47 2.12 0.59
CA THR A 57 7.44 2.16 2.04
C THR A 57 7.22 3.61 2.50
N PRO A 58 6.57 3.84 3.62
CA PRO A 58 6.36 5.19 4.14
C PRO A 58 7.65 5.97 4.31
N VAL A 59 8.77 5.29 4.65
CA VAL A 59 10.10 5.92 4.75
C VAL A 59 10.56 6.45 3.40
N GLU A 60 10.40 5.65 2.34
CA GLU A 60 10.76 6.06 0.99
C GLU A 60 9.87 7.22 0.53
N ILE A 61 8.56 7.14 0.78
CA ILE A 61 7.64 8.24 0.45
C ILE A 61 8.03 9.51 1.22
N CYS A 62 8.25 9.45 2.53
CA CYS A 62 8.70 10.60 3.32
C CYS A 62 10.01 11.18 2.80
N SER A 63 10.97 10.33 2.46
CA SER A 63 12.26 10.76 1.91
C SER A 63 12.08 11.51 0.59
N ILE A 64 11.25 10.98 -0.32
CA ILE A 64 10.95 11.61 -1.61
C ILE A 64 10.22 12.94 -1.41
N PHE A 65 9.18 13.00 -0.57
CA PHE A 65 8.45 14.24 -0.29
C PHE A 65 9.38 15.32 0.27
N ASN A 66 10.22 14.97 1.26
CA ASN A 66 11.17 15.91 1.86
C ASN A 66 12.23 16.37 0.86
N ARG A 67 12.79 15.46 0.07
CA ARG A 67 13.83 15.78 -0.93
C ARG A 67 13.31 16.68 -2.04
N LEU A 68 12.10 16.44 -2.51
CA LEU A 68 11.47 17.22 -3.59
C LEU A 68 10.78 18.48 -3.10
N GLY A 69 10.63 18.66 -1.78
CA GLY A 69 9.91 19.80 -1.20
C GLY A 69 8.44 19.83 -1.60
N VAL A 70 7.80 18.68 -1.79
CA VAL A 70 6.38 18.58 -2.15
C VAL A 70 5.54 19.20 -1.04
N PRO A 71 4.73 20.22 -1.31
CA PRO A 71 3.91 20.88 -0.28
C PRO A 71 2.73 19.99 0.13
N TYR A 72 2.26 20.19 1.36
CA TYR A 72 0.99 19.62 1.80
C TYR A 72 -0.17 20.12 0.91
N ASN A 73 -1.03 19.19 0.52
CA ASN A 73 -2.23 19.48 -0.29
C ASN A 73 -3.41 18.69 0.26
N ASP A 74 -4.30 19.35 0.99
CA ASP A 74 -5.51 18.77 1.56
C ASP A 74 -6.56 18.39 0.50
N ALA A 75 -6.59 19.08 -0.63
CA ALA A 75 -7.52 18.78 -1.72
C ALA A 75 -7.28 17.43 -2.39
N ALA A 76 -6.11 16.82 -2.16
CA ALA A 76 -5.81 15.47 -2.63
C ALA A 76 -6.49 14.38 -1.81
N LEU A 77 -6.87 14.65 -0.57
CA LEU A 77 -7.42 13.69 0.36
C LEU A 77 -8.92 13.44 0.09
N ASN A 78 -9.39 12.25 0.47
CA ASN A 78 -10.83 11.97 0.48
C ASN A 78 -11.48 12.66 1.70
N PRO A 79 -12.38 13.63 1.52
CA PRO A 79 -12.97 14.36 2.63
C PRO A 79 -13.68 13.42 3.62
N VAL A 80 -13.44 13.59 4.93
CA VAL A 80 -14.03 12.75 5.99
C VAL A 80 -15.56 12.76 5.98
N GLN A 81 -16.18 13.80 5.45
CA GLN A 81 -17.63 13.95 5.31
C GLN A 81 -18.23 12.92 4.35
N ASN A 82 -17.44 12.41 3.40
CA ASN A 82 -17.89 11.42 2.44
C ASN A 82 -18.22 10.06 3.09
N ARG A 83 -17.70 9.77 4.28
CA ARG A 83 -17.92 8.50 5.01
C ARG A 83 -19.39 8.11 5.15
N ASP A 84 -20.25 9.12 5.35
CA ASP A 84 -21.68 8.90 5.57
C ASP A 84 -22.44 8.62 4.27
N LEU A 85 -21.81 8.91 3.13
CA LEU A 85 -22.34 8.68 1.79
C LEU A 85 -21.99 7.29 1.24
N TYR A 86 -21.01 6.60 1.81
CA TYR A 86 -20.64 5.23 1.40
C TYR A 86 -21.56 4.20 2.02
N LEU A 87 -22.73 3.99 1.37
CA LEU A 87 -23.81 3.16 1.91
C LEU A 87 -23.61 1.67 1.68
N SER A 88 -22.94 1.27 0.59
CA SER A 88 -22.68 -0.15 0.31
C SER A 88 -21.41 -0.65 0.99
N ASN A 89 -21.39 -1.94 1.38
CA ASN A 89 -20.21 -2.58 1.95
C ASN A 89 -19.00 -2.42 1.02
N ALA A 90 -19.19 -2.53 -0.29
CA ALA A 90 -18.11 -2.39 -1.27
C ALA A 90 -17.51 -0.97 -1.25
N LYS A 91 -18.35 0.08 -1.30
CA LYS A 91 -17.90 1.47 -1.19
C LYS A 91 -17.23 1.74 0.15
N ALA A 92 -17.82 1.25 1.25
CA ALA A 92 -17.23 1.37 2.57
C ALA A 92 -15.86 0.69 2.65
N SER A 93 -15.71 -0.52 2.11
CA SER A 93 -14.45 -1.27 2.10
C SER A 93 -13.35 -0.52 1.32
N ILE A 94 -13.63 -0.12 0.07
CA ILE A 94 -12.68 0.60 -0.78
C ILE A 94 -12.23 1.89 -0.09
N ASN A 95 -13.18 2.66 0.45
CA ASN A 95 -12.87 3.96 1.05
C ASN A 95 -12.23 3.86 2.44
N THR A 96 -12.47 2.79 3.19
CA THR A 96 -11.66 2.49 4.38
C THR A 96 -10.19 2.33 3.99
N GLY A 97 -9.95 1.68 2.85
CA GLY A 97 -8.63 1.56 2.24
C GLY A 97 -8.00 2.91 1.90
N ILE A 98 -8.73 3.76 1.23
CA ILE A 98 -8.32 5.12 0.86
C ILE A 98 -8.01 5.96 2.09
N TYR A 99 -8.93 6.03 3.07
CA TYR A 99 -8.71 6.79 4.31
C TYR A 99 -7.49 6.36 5.10
N GLY A 100 -7.11 5.09 5.04
CA GLY A 100 -5.89 4.63 5.69
C GLY A 100 -4.63 5.20 5.05
N VAL A 101 -4.58 5.30 3.72
CA VAL A 101 -3.46 5.93 3.00
C VAL A 101 -3.45 7.43 3.24
N ASP A 102 -4.61 8.09 3.23
CA ASP A 102 -4.76 9.50 3.57
C ASP A 102 -4.24 9.81 4.97
N LEU A 103 -4.58 8.97 5.97
CA LEU A 103 -4.06 9.09 7.33
C LEU A 103 -2.52 9.04 7.35
N GLY A 104 -1.94 8.18 6.51
CA GLY A 104 -0.49 8.11 6.35
C GLY A 104 0.10 9.38 5.75
N TYR A 105 -0.53 9.91 4.72
CA TYR A 105 -0.13 11.18 4.12
C TYR A 105 -0.14 12.33 5.16
N LEU A 106 -1.21 12.44 5.94
CA LEU A 106 -1.32 13.42 7.03
C LEU A 106 -0.18 13.26 8.06
N LYS A 107 0.23 12.02 8.32
CA LYS A 107 1.34 11.73 9.24
C LYS A 107 2.68 12.25 8.71
N ILE A 108 2.93 12.12 7.41
CA ILE A 108 4.14 12.65 6.76
C ILE A 108 4.28 14.15 7.03
N PHE A 109 3.18 14.89 6.95
CA PHE A 109 3.14 16.34 7.16
C PHE A 109 2.89 16.78 8.61
N GLY A 110 2.68 15.83 9.54
CA GLY A 110 2.47 16.14 10.95
C GLY A 110 1.15 16.87 11.26
N ILE A 111 0.11 16.70 10.45
CA ILE A 111 -1.19 17.38 10.58
C ILE A 111 -2.04 16.70 11.65
N GLY A 112 -1.70 16.91 12.91
CA GLY A 112 -2.21 16.14 14.06
C GLY A 112 -3.72 16.16 14.22
N GLN A 113 -4.40 17.30 14.05
CA GLN A 113 -5.86 17.39 14.21
C GLN A 113 -6.60 16.60 13.14
N GLU A 114 -6.17 16.72 11.88
CA GLU A 114 -6.79 15.96 10.78
C GLU A 114 -6.54 14.46 10.94
N MET A 115 -5.38 14.06 11.43
CA MET A 115 -5.11 12.64 11.74
C MET A 115 -6.17 12.06 12.69
N VAL A 116 -6.60 12.82 13.71
CA VAL A 116 -7.67 12.38 14.62
C VAL A 116 -8.98 12.21 13.87
N ASN A 117 -9.34 13.15 13.00
CA ASN A 117 -10.57 13.09 12.19
C ASN A 117 -10.58 11.85 11.29
N TYR A 118 -9.44 11.54 10.63
CA TYR A 118 -9.32 10.37 9.77
C TYR A 118 -9.33 9.05 10.57
N MET A 119 -8.72 9.01 11.77
CA MET A 119 -8.82 7.84 12.66
C MET A 119 -10.26 7.56 13.10
N VAL A 120 -11.02 8.59 13.45
CA VAL A 120 -12.45 8.47 13.78
C VAL A 120 -13.21 7.95 12.55
N THR A 121 -12.94 8.49 11.38
CA THR A 121 -13.58 8.07 10.13
C THR A 121 -13.30 6.59 9.83
N ILE A 122 -12.05 6.14 9.95
CA ILE A 122 -11.67 4.73 9.74
C ILE A 122 -12.42 3.82 10.75
N ARG A 123 -12.52 4.24 12.00
CA ARG A 123 -13.26 3.49 13.01
C ARG A 123 -14.75 3.37 12.64
N ASP A 124 -15.40 4.49 12.32
CA ASP A 124 -16.83 4.51 11.96
C ASP A 124 -17.11 3.64 10.72
N MET A 125 -16.20 3.67 9.74
CA MET A 125 -16.29 2.81 8.55
C MET A 125 -16.07 1.33 8.89
N SER A 126 -15.16 1.03 9.80
CA SER A 126 -14.91 -0.33 10.29
C SER A 126 -16.12 -0.89 11.01
N ASP A 127 -16.78 -0.08 11.84
CA ASP A 127 -18.02 -0.46 12.51
C ASP A 127 -19.13 -0.79 11.51
N LYS A 128 -19.30 0.02 10.46
CA LYS A 128 -20.23 -0.28 9.34
C LYS A 128 -19.92 -1.63 8.68
N LEU A 129 -18.65 -1.97 8.55
CA LEU A 129 -18.20 -3.23 7.96
C LEU A 129 -18.23 -4.40 8.96
N GLY A 130 -18.63 -4.16 10.22
CA GLY A 130 -18.60 -5.15 11.28
C GLY A 130 -17.21 -5.66 11.62
N ILE A 131 -16.20 -4.78 11.50
CA ILE A 131 -14.81 -5.06 11.86
C ILE A 131 -14.60 -4.58 13.30
N PRO A 132 -14.28 -5.46 14.25
CA PRO A 132 -14.07 -5.07 15.62
C PRO A 132 -12.92 -4.07 15.78
N ASP A 133 -13.12 -3.07 16.64
CA ASP A 133 -12.18 -1.98 16.94
C ASP A 133 -10.76 -2.48 17.30
N GLN A 134 -10.68 -3.62 17.95
CA GLN A 134 -9.42 -4.26 18.33
C GLN A 134 -8.50 -4.62 17.14
N TYR A 135 -9.03 -4.71 15.93
CA TYR A 135 -8.26 -5.10 14.74
C TYR A 135 -7.75 -3.89 13.94
N LEU A 136 -8.31 -2.72 14.15
CA LEU A 136 -7.91 -1.49 13.43
C LEU A 136 -7.42 -0.40 14.37
N THR A 137 -8.25 0.10 15.28
CA THR A 137 -7.90 1.27 16.09
C THR A 137 -7.00 0.96 17.27
N ALA A 138 -7.12 -0.22 17.90
CA ALA A 138 -6.23 -0.60 19.00
C ALA A 138 -4.76 -0.78 18.54
N PRO A 139 -4.48 -1.42 17.40
CA PRO A 139 -3.14 -1.41 16.82
C PRO A 139 -2.62 0.00 16.51
N ILE A 140 -3.43 0.89 15.94
CA ILE A 140 -3.03 2.28 15.67
C ILE A 140 -2.54 2.97 16.94
N LYS A 141 -3.27 2.84 18.05
CA LYS A 141 -2.87 3.43 19.35
C LYS A 141 -1.54 2.86 19.86
N LYS A 142 -1.32 1.53 19.71
CA LYS A 142 -0.05 0.89 20.09
C LYS A 142 1.11 1.36 19.21
N MET A 143 0.87 1.59 17.93
CA MET A 143 1.87 2.14 17.02
C MET A 143 2.27 3.56 17.42
N GLN A 144 1.34 4.41 17.83
CA GLN A 144 1.62 5.77 18.28
C GLN A 144 2.58 5.81 19.47
N SER A 145 2.54 4.82 20.37
CA SER A 145 3.46 4.70 21.49
C SER A 145 4.82 4.09 21.16
N ASN A 146 4.97 3.45 19.99
CA ASN A 146 6.19 2.73 19.58
C ASN A 146 6.75 3.22 18.24
N MET A 147 6.58 4.50 17.92
CA MET A 147 6.88 5.07 16.59
C MET A 147 8.35 4.99 16.14
N ALA A 148 9.25 4.58 17.04
CA ALA A 148 10.68 4.46 16.73
C ALA A 148 11.08 3.07 16.17
N ASP A 149 10.22 2.06 16.25
CA ASP A 149 10.51 0.69 15.85
C ASP A 149 9.60 0.23 14.69
N ALA A 150 10.14 0.33 13.48
CA ALA A 150 9.45 -0.03 12.25
C ALA A 150 9.06 -1.53 12.20
N ASP A 151 9.90 -2.42 12.75
CA ASP A 151 9.66 -3.86 12.71
C ASP A 151 8.52 -4.23 13.67
N THR A 152 8.49 -3.64 14.86
CA THR A 152 7.36 -3.81 15.80
C THR A 152 6.05 -3.32 15.21
N ILE A 153 6.07 -2.17 14.52
CA ILE A 153 4.90 -1.64 13.84
C ILE A 153 4.43 -2.61 12.76
N MET A 154 5.32 -3.08 11.90
CA MET A 154 5.00 -4.02 10.82
C MET A 154 4.38 -5.32 11.35
N ASN A 155 4.94 -5.88 12.44
CA ASN A 155 4.40 -7.08 13.08
C ASN A 155 3.01 -6.86 13.67
N LEU A 156 2.80 -5.75 14.38
CA LEU A 156 1.47 -5.39 14.93
C LEU A 156 0.42 -5.27 13.85
N MET A 157 0.80 -4.73 12.71
CA MET A 157 -0.09 -4.54 11.56
C MET A 157 -0.43 -5.87 10.89
N ASN A 158 0.57 -6.71 10.65
CA ASN A 158 0.37 -8.05 10.11
C ASN A 158 -0.62 -8.85 10.97
N ASP A 159 -0.37 -8.91 12.28
CA ASP A 159 -1.22 -9.64 13.22
C ASP A 159 -2.65 -9.15 13.24
N SER A 160 -2.81 -7.82 13.22
CA SER A 160 -4.13 -7.19 13.24
C SER A 160 -4.90 -7.48 11.96
N PHE A 161 -4.18 -7.45 10.85
CA PHE A 161 -4.79 -7.77 9.57
C PHE A 161 -5.22 -9.22 9.47
N HIS A 162 -4.37 -10.16 9.88
CA HIS A 162 -4.72 -11.58 9.90
C HIS A 162 -6.00 -11.84 10.71
N LYS A 163 -6.07 -11.25 11.91
CA LYS A 163 -7.24 -11.41 12.80
C LYS A 163 -8.50 -10.82 12.19
N MET A 164 -8.39 -9.67 11.54
CA MET A 164 -9.51 -9.03 10.86
C MET A 164 -9.99 -9.87 9.66
N GLU A 165 -9.06 -10.36 8.83
CA GLU A 165 -9.42 -11.19 7.69
C GLU A 165 -10.06 -12.51 8.11
N ASP A 166 -9.51 -13.18 9.15
CA ASP A 166 -10.13 -14.39 9.70
C ASP A 166 -11.54 -14.11 10.23
N HIS A 167 -11.73 -12.95 10.86
CA HIS A 167 -13.05 -12.52 11.32
C HIS A 167 -14.01 -12.29 10.14
N LEU A 168 -13.57 -11.59 9.10
CA LEU A 168 -14.36 -11.35 7.90
C LEU A 168 -14.69 -12.64 7.15
N ARG A 169 -13.76 -13.58 7.09
CA ARG A 169 -13.95 -14.90 6.47
C ARG A 169 -15.00 -15.72 7.20
N THR A 170 -14.96 -15.72 8.54
CA THR A 170 -15.98 -16.41 9.36
C THR A 170 -17.38 -15.87 9.09
N GLY A 171 -17.51 -14.60 8.71
CA GLY A 171 -18.77 -13.96 8.31
C GLY A 171 -19.11 -14.04 6.82
N GLY A 172 -18.32 -14.76 5.98
CA GLY A 172 -18.51 -14.80 4.52
C GLY A 172 -18.28 -13.44 3.84
N ARG A 173 -17.39 -12.61 4.38
CA ARG A 173 -17.12 -11.22 3.94
C ARG A 173 -15.65 -10.99 3.57
N GLU A 174 -14.98 -12.02 3.14
CA GLU A 174 -13.54 -11.97 2.77
C GLU A 174 -13.24 -11.00 1.64
N SER A 175 -14.19 -10.73 0.73
CA SER A 175 -14.02 -9.74 -0.34
C SER A 175 -13.83 -8.32 0.20
N THR A 176 -14.34 -8.01 1.41
CA THR A 176 -14.12 -6.74 2.11
C THR A 176 -12.62 -6.43 2.24
N ALA A 177 -11.82 -7.40 2.66
CA ALA A 177 -10.38 -7.25 2.77
C ALA A 177 -9.75 -6.94 1.41
N GLY A 178 -10.13 -7.67 0.36
CA GLY A 178 -9.66 -7.44 -1.00
C GLY A 178 -9.96 -6.03 -1.52
N LEU A 179 -11.16 -5.54 -1.27
CA LEU A 179 -11.60 -4.21 -1.67
C LEU A 179 -10.88 -3.09 -0.89
N MET A 180 -10.60 -3.29 0.39
CA MET A 180 -9.83 -2.32 1.20
C MET A 180 -8.42 -2.15 0.62
N VAL A 181 -7.79 -3.25 0.28
CA VAL A 181 -6.45 -3.20 -0.31
C VAL A 181 -6.42 -2.55 -1.67
N LEU A 182 -7.39 -2.91 -2.51
CA LEU A 182 -7.58 -2.26 -3.80
C LEU A 182 -7.67 -0.74 -3.64
N GLY A 183 -8.50 -0.26 -2.71
CA GLY A 183 -8.64 1.16 -2.42
C GLY A 183 -7.33 1.81 -1.97
N GLY A 184 -6.64 1.16 -1.03
CA GLY A 184 -5.35 1.66 -0.54
C GLY A 184 -4.29 1.73 -1.64
N TRP A 185 -4.18 0.70 -2.49
CA TRP A 185 -3.23 0.72 -3.59
C TRP A 185 -3.52 1.85 -4.59
N VAL A 186 -4.79 2.05 -4.96
CA VAL A 186 -5.19 3.11 -5.89
C VAL A 186 -4.89 4.49 -5.30
N GLU A 187 -5.15 4.71 -4.00
CA GLU A 187 -4.85 5.98 -3.34
C GLU A 187 -3.35 6.26 -3.25
N ALA A 188 -2.54 5.24 -2.93
CA ALA A 188 -1.09 5.38 -2.92
C ALA A 188 -0.55 5.77 -4.31
N MET A 189 -1.08 5.14 -5.37
CA MET A 189 -0.77 5.49 -6.75
C MET A 189 -1.26 6.89 -7.12
N TYR A 190 -2.42 7.31 -6.63
CA TYR A 190 -2.95 8.65 -6.84
C TYR A 190 -2.02 9.71 -6.23
N ILE A 191 -1.63 9.54 -4.98
CA ILE A 191 -0.68 10.44 -4.31
C ILE A 191 0.65 10.49 -5.08
N ALA A 192 1.22 9.34 -5.43
CA ALA A 192 2.48 9.26 -6.16
C ALA A 192 2.42 9.97 -7.52
N THR A 193 1.32 9.79 -8.25
CA THR A 193 1.20 10.30 -9.63
C THR A 193 0.65 11.71 -9.72
N GLN A 194 -0.13 12.18 -8.74
CA GLN A 194 -0.73 13.51 -8.79
C GLN A 194 0.05 14.56 -7.99
N LEU A 195 0.73 14.16 -6.90
CA LEU A 195 1.41 15.08 -6.01
C LEU A 195 2.94 15.04 -6.14
N VAL A 196 3.49 13.89 -6.47
CA VAL A 196 4.95 13.69 -6.46
C VAL A 196 5.53 13.71 -7.87
N TYR A 197 4.87 13.09 -8.83
CA TYR A 197 5.31 13.07 -10.22
C TYR A 197 4.98 14.40 -10.92
N ASP A 198 6.03 15.09 -11.36
CA ASP A 198 5.93 16.29 -12.19
C ASP A 198 6.29 15.94 -13.64
N PRO A 199 5.36 15.98 -14.61
CA PRO A 199 5.64 15.69 -16.00
C PRO A 199 6.55 16.72 -16.69
N GLU A 200 6.63 17.96 -16.17
CA GLU A 200 7.47 19.02 -16.70
C GLU A 200 8.92 18.93 -16.20
N LYS A 201 9.08 18.34 -15.00
CA LYS A 201 10.38 18.12 -14.38
C LYS A 201 10.45 16.71 -13.78
N PRO A 202 10.48 15.65 -14.61
CA PRO A 202 10.41 14.29 -14.14
C PRO A 202 11.65 13.93 -13.30
N ASP A 203 11.43 13.48 -12.07
CA ASP A 203 12.48 12.96 -11.20
C ASP A 203 12.70 11.46 -11.46
N PRO A 204 13.93 11.00 -11.76
CA PRO A 204 14.20 9.60 -12.11
C PRO A 204 13.81 8.60 -11.02
N GLU A 205 13.98 8.94 -9.75
CA GLU A 205 13.61 8.06 -8.64
C GLU A 205 12.09 7.90 -8.55
N VAL A 206 11.33 9.00 -8.75
CA VAL A 206 9.87 8.97 -8.77
C VAL A 206 9.36 8.12 -9.95
N ILE A 207 9.95 8.30 -11.12
CA ILE A 207 9.64 7.50 -12.31
C ILE A 207 9.88 6.02 -12.03
N GLN A 208 11.04 5.69 -11.47
CA GLN A 208 11.39 4.31 -11.12
C GLN A 208 10.37 3.71 -10.16
N LYS A 209 10.00 4.41 -9.10
CA LYS A 209 9.06 3.93 -8.10
C LYS A 209 7.65 3.73 -8.67
N ILE A 210 7.20 4.59 -9.57
CA ILE A 210 5.93 4.42 -10.28
C ILE A 210 6.01 3.21 -11.23
N ALA A 211 7.11 3.07 -11.98
CA ALA A 211 7.28 1.98 -12.93
C ALA A 211 7.33 0.60 -12.24
N GLU A 212 8.01 0.50 -11.10
CA GLU A 212 8.10 -0.71 -10.27
C GLU A 212 6.72 -1.20 -9.80
N GLN A 213 5.70 -0.33 -9.77
CA GLN A 213 4.32 -0.73 -9.45
C GLN A 213 3.71 -1.68 -10.51
N LYS A 214 4.36 -1.88 -11.65
CA LYS A 214 4.06 -2.96 -12.60
C LYS A 214 4.00 -4.33 -11.91
N TYR A 215 4.93 -4.61 -11.03
CA TYR A 215 5.02 -5.88 -10.30
C TYR A 215 3.94 -5.95 -9.21
N THR A 216 3.80 -4.89 -8.42
CA THR A 216 2.78 -4.82 -7.36
C THR A 216 1.37 -4.95 -7.91
N LEU A 217 1.07 -4.30 -9.06
CA LEU A 217 -0.21 -4.44 -9.74
C LEU A 217 -0.47 -5.90 -10.20
N THR A 218 0.55 -6.59 -10.68
CA THR A 218 0.42 -8.00 -11.08
C THR A 218 0.07 -8.87 -9.89
N THR A 219 0.72 -8.65 -8.75
CA THR A 219 0.45 -9.39 -7.51
C THR A 219 -0.92 -9.04 -6.94
N LEU A 220 -1.32 -7.76 -6.95
CA LEU A 220 -2.67 -7.33 -6.55
C LEU A 220 -3.75 -8.02 -7.40
N LEU A 221 -3.57 -8.07 -8.71
CA LEU A 221 -4.50 -8.78 -9.60
C LEU A 221 -4.59 -10.28 -9.29
N SER A 222 -3.47 -10.92 -8.96
CA SER A 222 -3.45 -12.33 -8.56
C SER A 222 -4.17 -12.56 -7.23
N PHE A 223 -4.00 -11.66 -6.29
CA PHE A 223 -4.70 -11.71 -5.02
C PHE A 223 -6.21 -11.55 -5.17
N LEU A 224 -6.67 -10.55 -5.94
CA LEU A 224 -8.10 -10.29 -6.15
C LEU A 224 -8.84 -11.46 -6.80
N LYS A 225 -8.13 -12.37 -7.49
CA LYS A 225 -8.75 -13.61 -8.03
C LYS A 225 -9.41 -14.47 -6.96
N ASN A 226 -8.92 -14.42 -5.73
CA ASN A 226 -9.50 -15.20 -4.64
C ASN A 226 -10.92 -14.75 -4.25
N TYR A 227 -11.38 -13.60 -4.76
CA TYR A 227 -12.66 -12.96 -4.42
C TYR A 227 -13.53 -12.72 -5.65
N TYR A 228 -13.36 -13.51 -6.73
CA TYR A 228 -14.13 -13.33 -7.96
C TYR A 228 -15.61 -13.74 -7.85
N ASP A 229 -16.02 -14.29 -6.71
CA ASP A 229 -17.43 -14.47 -6.38
C ASP A 229 -18.13 -13.13 -6.09
N ASP A 230 -17.37 -12.08 -5.76
CA ASP A 230 -17.89 -10.73 -5.57
C ASP A 230 -17.87 -9.96 -6.92
N PRO A 231 -19.03 -9.54 -7.46
CA PRO A 231 -19.11 -8.83 -8.73
C PRO A 231 -18.40 -7.46 -8.71
N VAL A 232 -18.27 -6.82 -7.53
CA VAL A 232 -17.55 -5.54 -7.39
C VAL A 232 -16.05 -5.76 -7.52
N VAL A 233 -15.52 -6.84 -6.94
CA VAL A 233 -14.12 -7.23 -7.13
C VAL A 233 -13.84 -7.50 -8.62
N VAL A 234 -14.72 -8.24 -9.29
CA VAL A 234 -14.59 -8.50 -10.72
C VAL A 234 -14.60 -7.21 -11.53
N PHE A 235 -15.50 -6.28 -11.21
CA PHE A 235 -15.60 -4.99 -11.88
C PHE A 235 -14.29 -4.18 -11.78
N TYR A 236 -13.76 -3.99 -10.59
CA TYR A 236 -12.51 -3.25 -10.42
C TYR A 236 -11.29 -4.00 -10.94
N THR A 237 -11.28 -5.33 -10.88
CA THR A 237 -10.22 -6.13 -11.50
C THR A 237 -10.13 -5.90 -13.01
N LYS A 238 -11.26 -5.77 -13.71
CA LYS A 238 -11.26 -5.42 -15.14
C LYS A 238 -10.60 -4.06 -15.39
N LYS A 239 -10.87 -3.07 -14.55
CA LYS A 239 -10.25 -1.73 -14.63
C LYS A 239 -8.76 -1.78 -14.34
N LEU A 240 -8.33 -2.54 -13.34
CA LEU A 240 -6.91 -2.73 -13.07
C LEU A 240 -6.17 -3.49 -14.20
N LYS A 241 -6.83 -4.45 -14.85
CA LYS A 241 -6.27 -5.13 -16.04
C LYS A 241 -6.09 -4.15 -17.20
N PHE A 242 -7.00 -3.19 -17.36
CA PHE A 242 -6.84 -2.13 -18.36
C PHE A 242 -5.66 -1.22 -18.00
N LEU A 243 -5.54 -0.81 -16.74
CA LEU A 243 -4.37 -0.06 -16.26
C LEU A 243 -3.07 -0.83 -16.50
N LYS A 244 -3.08 -2.16 -16.20
CA LYS A 244 -1.93 -3.03 -16.43
C LYS A 244 -1.44 -2.99 -17.88
N HIS A 245 -2.34 -2.80 -18.84
CA HIS A 245 -1.96 -2.68 -20.25
C HIS A 245 -0.95 -1.52 -20.47
N TYR A 246 -1.09 -0.39 -19.78
CA TYR A 246 -0.09 0.67 -19.86
C TYR A 246 1.26 0.26 -19.25
N PHE A 247 1.24 -0.46 -18.13
CA PHE A 247 2.45 -1.00 -17.51
C PHE A 247 3.14 -2.07 -18.37
N ASP A 248 2.40 -2.79 -19.21
CA ASP A 248 2.94 -3.81 -20.10
C ASP A 248 3.61 -3.22 -21.36
N THR A 249 3.49 -1.90 -21.60
CA THR A 249 4.12 -1.23 -22.76
C THR A 249 5.59 -0.92 -22.58
N PHE A 250 6.15 -1.12 -21.39
CA PHE A 250 7.55 -0.86 -21.09
C PHE A 250 8.18 -1.99 -20.28
N ASP A 251 9.51 -2.05 -20.32
CA ASP A 251 10.30 -3.02 -19.58
C ASP A 251 11.19 -2.33 -18.55
N ILE A 252 11.53 -3.07 -17.49
CA ILE A 252 12.47 -2.68 -16.45
C ILE A 252 13.62 -3.68 -16.49
N TYR A 253 14.83 -3.22 -16.78
CA TYR A 253 16.03 -4.04 -16.87
C TYR A 253 16.90 -3.80 -15.64
N PHE A 254 17.22 -4.86 -14.91
CA PHE A 254 18.19 -4.80 -13.82
C PHE A 254 19.60 -5.04 -14.36
N LYS A 255 20.56 -4.18 -14.04
CA LYS A 255 21.95 -4.37 -14.44
C LYS A 255 22.56 -5.53 -13.66
N LYS A 256 23.31 -6.39 -14.37
CA LYS A 256 24.00 -7.51 -13.74
C LYS A 256 25.10 -6.99 -12.81
N GLY A 257 25.01 -7.30 -11.52
CA GLY A 257 25.94 -6.83 -10.48
C GLY A 257 25.41 -5.77 -9.54
N ASP A 258 24.24 -5.16 -9.86
CA ASP A 258 23.62 -4.14 -9.01
C ASP A 258 22.56 -4.73 -8.05
N LEU A 259 22.49 -6.06 -7.98
CA LEU A 259 21.57 -6.75 -7.07
C LEU A 259 22.21 -6.85 -5.68
N GLU A 260 21.76 -6.01 -4.78
CA GLU A 260 22.04 -6.15 -3.35
C GLU A 260 20.95 -6.98 -2.69
N ILE A 261 21.37 -8.02 -1.98
CA ILE A 261 20.48 -8.82 -1.12
C ILE A 261 20.45 -8.12 0.23
N ASP A 262 19.30 -7.61 0.65
CA ASP A 262 19.06 -7.19 2.04
C ASP A 262 18.68 -8.45 2.85
N PRO A 263 19.61 -9.04 3.62
CA PRO A 263 19.35 -10.30 4.31
C PRO A 263 18.29 -10.17 5.41
N GLY A 264 18.14 -8.96 5.98
CA GLY A 264 17.17 -8.69 7.05
C GLY A 264 15.74 -8.62 6.54
N LYS A 265 15.56 -8.23 5.28
CA LYS A 265 14.23 -8.05 4.66
C LYS A 265 13.93 -9.08 3.58
N GLN A 266 14.90 -9.93 3.23
CA GLN A 266 14.80 -10.88 2.10
C GLN A 266 14.40 -10.20 0.78
N VAL A 267 14.86 -8.97 0.55
CA VAL A 267 14.56 -8.16 -0.62
C VAL A 267 15.79 -8.01 -1.48
N LEU A 268 15.63 -8.22 -2.79
CA LEU A 268 16.61 -7.86 -3.79
C LEU A 268 16.44 -6.39 -4.11
N ARG A 269 17.49 -5.57 -3.88
CA ARG A 269 17.53 -4.18 -4.32
C ARG A 269 18.46 -4.06 -5.52
N SER A 270 18.02 -3.29 -6.51
CA SER A 270 18.87 -2.89 -7.63
C SER A 270 19.08 -1.39 -7.56
N SER A 271 20.33 -0.96 -7.63
CA SER A 271 20.71 0.46 -7.63
C SER A 271 20.73 1.08 -9.02
N GLY A 272 20.49 0.31 -10.08
CA GLY A 272 20.62 0.77 -11.47
C GLY A 272 19.70 0.05 -12.45
N SER A 273 18.38 0.22 -12.34
CA SER A 273 17.46 -0.26 -13.38
C SER A 273 17.49 0.68 -14.61
N GLU A 274 17.58 0.12 -15.81
CA GLU A 274 17.21 0.80 -17.05
C GLU A 274 15.74 0.55 -17.35
N MET A 275 14.99 1.61 -17.65
CA MET A 275 13.56 1.53 -17.94
C MET A 275 13.28 2.11 -19.33
N THR A 276 12.37 1.46 -20.06
CA THR A 276 11.90 1.97 -21.37
C THR A 276 10.61 2.79 -21.24
N VAL A 277 10.18 3.11 -20.01
CA VAL A 277 8.99 3.91 -19.78
C VAL A 277 9.14 5.33 -20.32
N THR A 278 8.11 5.82 -21.01
CA THR A 278 8.05 7.18 -21.55
C THR A 278 7.20 8.11 -20.68
N VAL A 279 7.45 9.42 -20.74
CA VAL A 279 6.61 10.43 -20.08
C VAL A 279 5.14 10.31 -20.54
N GLU A 280 4.91 10.01 -21.82
CA GLU A 280 3.56 9.78 -22.35
C GLU A 280 2.86 8.61 -21.66
N THR A 281 3.55 7.49 -21.46
CA THR A 281 3.00 6.32 -20.76
C THR A 281 2.71 6.65 -19.30
N LEU A 282 3.61 7.36 -18.62
CA LEU A 282 3.40 7.80 -17.23
C LEU A 282 2.18 8.73 -17.12
N ASN A 283 2.00 9.65 -18.05
CA ASN A 283 0.82 10.52 -18.08
C ASN A 283 -0.47 9.72 -18.29
N LYS A 284 -0.48 8.70 -19.15
CA LYS A 284 -1.62 7.78 -19.30
C LYS A 284 -1.95 7.04 -17.99
N ILE A 285 -0.93 6.55 -17.29
CA ILE A 285 -1.09 5.92 -15.97
C ILE A 285 -1.65 6.92 -14.97
N ARG A 286 -1.07 8.12 -14.87
CA ARG A 286 -1.50 9.21 -14.01
C ARG A 286 -2.98 9.55 -14.22
N ASP A 287 -3.38 9.79 -15.46
CA ASP A 287 -4.75 10.18 -15.81
C ASP A 287 -5.74 9.05 -15.55
N TYR A 288 -5.33 7.80 -15.79
CA TYR A 288 -6.18 6.65 -15.51
C TYR A 288 -6.39 6.45 -14.01
N ILE A 289 -5.34 6.55 -13.21
CA ILE A 289 -5.42 6.46 -11.75
C ILE A 289 -6.31 7.57 -11.19
N ALA A 290 -6.20 8.82 -11.68
CA ALA A 290 -7.05 9.92 -11.23
C ALA A 290 -8.54 9.64 -11.49
N ARG A 291 -8.88 9.11 -12.67
CA ARG A 291 -10.27 8.74 -13.00
C ARG A 291 -10.77 7.58 -12.15
N LEU A 292 -9.94 6.55 -11.96
CA LEU A 292 -10.29 5.38 -11.16
C LEU A 292 -10.53 5.77 -9.70
N ARG A 293 -9.65 6.58 -9.14
CA ARG A 293 -9.79 7.11 -7.78
C ARG A 293 -11.05 7.96 -7.64
N THR A 294 -11.31 8.86 -8.58
CA THR A 294 -12.53 9.68 -8.57
C THR A 294 -13.79 8.83 -8.53
N GLU A 295 -13.86 7.78 -9.34
CA GLU A 295 -14.99 6.83 -9.32
C GLU A 295 -15.12 6.11 -7.96
N MET A 296 -14.02 5.78 -7.31
CA MET A 296 -14.03 5.10 -6.00
C MET A 296 -14.55 6.00 -4.88
N VAL A 297 -14.15 7.28 -4.86
CA VAL A 297 -14.52 8.24 -3.81
C VAL A 297 -15.85 8.95 -4.07
N THR A 298 -16.34 8.92 -5.30
CA THR A 298 -17.70 9.42 -5.58
C THR A 298 -18.71 8.46 -4.95
N PRO A 299 -19.62 8.94 -4.12
CA PRO A 299 -20.62 8.14 -3.40
C PRO A 299 -21.51 7.27 -4.28
#